data_cd95954d2bb5ace271607bc5f2139097
#
_entry.id   cd95954d2bb5ace271607bc5f2139097
#
_cell.length_a   1.000
_cell.length_b   1.000
_cell.length_c   1.000
_cell.angle_alpha   90.00
_cell.angle_beta   90.00
_cell.angle_gamma   90.00
#
_symmetry.space_group_name_H-M   'P 1'
#
loop_
_entity.id
_entity.type
_entity.pdbx_description
1 polymer ?
#
loop_
_entity_poly.entity_id
_entity_poly.type
_entity_poly.pdbx_seq_one_letter_code
_entity_poly.pdbx_strand_id
1 'polypeptide(L)'
;MLVTLNSADRRQSLLKIKVSLEVSNQKDVAKIQQIMPRVIDNFQTYLRELRTEDLRGSAGMYLLREELFTRISVAAKPAKVSAVLFKEMLVQ
;
A
#
# COMPACT_ATOMS: atom_id res chain seq x y z
N MET A 1 6.06 -0.21 -6.74
CA MET A 1 4.75 0.31 -7.17
C MET A 1 4.87 1.79 -7.45
N LEU A 2 4.40 2.21 -8.61
CA LEU A 2 4.39 3.62 -9.01
C LEU A 2 2.96 4.07 -9.19
N VAL A 3 2.61 5.21 -8.59
CA VAL A 3 1.26 5.76 -8.66
C VAL A 3 1.34 7.25 -8.92
N THR A 4 0.49 7.75 -9.83
CA THR A 4 0.36 9.17 -10.06
C THR A 4 -0.59 9.76 -9.03
N LEU A 5 -0.13 10.80 -8.32
CA LEU A 5 -0.91 11.51 -7.33
C LEU A 5 -1.39 12.85 -7.88
N ASN A 6 -2.56 13.26 -7.44
CA ASN A 6 -3.05 14.62 -7.67
C ASN A 6 -2.57 15.53 -6.56
N SER A 7 -2.25 16.76 -6.89
CA SER A 7 -1.88 17.77 -5.90
C SER A 7 -2.79 18.98 -5.98
N ALA A 8 -2.82 19.77 -4.92
CA ALA A 8 -3.71 20.94 -4.81
C ALA A 8 -3.41 22.02 -5.86
N ASP A 9 -2.18 22.08 -6.35
CA ASP A 9 -1.75 23.03 -7.37
C ASP A 9 -1.87 22.50 -8.80
N ARG A 10 -2.59 21.38 -8.98
CA ARG A 10 -2.81 20.71 -10.25
C ARG A 10 -1.58 20.07 -10.86
N ARG A 11 -0.47 20.05 -10.16
CA ARG A 11 0.71 19.31 -10.60
C ARG A 11 0.52 17.83 -10.30
N GLN A 12 0.95 16.99 -11.22
CA GLN A 12 0.98 15.56 -10.99
C GLN A 12 2.29 15.19 -10.32
N SER A 13 2.18 14.38 -9.29
CA SER A 13 3.34 13.80 -8.61
C SER A 13 3.33 12.31 -8.75
N LEU A 14 4.51 11.70 -8.80
CA LEU A 14 4.64 10.24 -8.80
C LEU A 14 4.97 9.77 -7.40
N LEU A 15 4.27 8.75 -6.97
CA LEU A 15 4.54 8.08 -5.70
C LEU A 15 5.14 6.71 -5.99
N LYS A 16 6.36 6.50 -5.50
CA LYS A 16 7.03 5.21 -5.60
C LYS A 16 7.07 4.57 -4.21
N ILE A 17 6.49 3.40 -4.09
CA ILE A 17 6.43 2.67 -2.83
C ILE A 17 7.04 1.29 -3.00
N LYS A 18 7.87 0.91 -2.03
CA LYS A 18 8.40 -0.43 -1.93
C LYS A 18 7.92 -1.04 -0.62
N VAL A 19 7.23 -2.17 -0.72
CA VAL A 19 6.53 -2.77 0.41
C VAL A 19 7.06 -4.18 0.64
N SER A 20 7.23 -4.54 1.90
CA SER A 20 7.57 -5.88 2.32
C SER A 20 6.50 -6.40 3.26
N LEU A 21 6.13 -7.66 3.11
CA LEU A 21 5.12 -8.30 3.95
C LEU A 21 5.78 -9.34 4.83
N GLU A 22 5.38 -9.37 6.10
CA GLU A 22 5.76 -10.44 7.02
C GLU A 22 4.62 -11.42 7.15
N VAL A 23 4.92 -12.71 6.94
CA VAL A 23 3.94 -13.79 6.98
C VAL A 23 4.48 -14.85 7.93
N SER A 24 3.73 -15.13 9.00
CA SER A 24 4.19 -16.07 10.04
C SER A 24 4.14 -17.52 9.58
N ASN A 25 3.18 -17.87 8.73
CA ASN A 25 2.98 -19.24 8.27
C ASN A 25 3.35 -19.33 6.80
N GLN A 26 4.35 -20.18 6.52
CA GLN A 26 4.86 -20.33 5.17
C GLN A 26 3.78 -20.82 4.19
N LYS A 27 2.79 -21.56 4.67
CA LYS A 27 1.68 -22.03 3.84
C LYS A 27 0.83 -20.89 3.31
N ASP A 28 0.82 -19.76 4.00
CA ASP A 28 0.02 -18.59 3.61
C ASP A 28 0.69 -17.76 2.52
N VAL A 29 1.99 -17.95 2.29
CA VAL A 29 2.75 -17.14 1.33
C VAL A 29 2.18 -17.28 -0.09
N ALA A 30 1.90 -18.50 -0.52
CA ALA A 30 1.37 -18.73 -1.87
C ALA A 30 0.01 -18.07 -2.05
N LYS A 31 -0.87 -18.15 -1.05
CA LYS A 31 -2.19 -17.52 -1.10
C LYS A 31 -2.06 -16.00 -1.21
N ILE A 32 -1.18 -15.42 -0.40
CA ILE A 32 -0.97 -13.98 -0.40
C ILE A 32 -0.39 -13.52 -1.74
N GLN A 33 0.57 -14.26 -2.29
CA GLN A 33 1.12 -13.94 -3.61
C GLN A 33 0.06 -13.96 -4.71
N GLN A 34 -0.91 -14.87 -4.63
CA GLN A 34 -1.98 -14.96 -5.62
C GLN A 34 -2.91 -13.75 -5.60
N ILE A 35 -3.16 -13.19 -4.41
CA ILE A 35 -4.10 -12.07 -4.28
C ILE A 35 -3.44 -10.69 -4.45
N MET A 36 -2.11 -10.63 -4.37
CA MET A 36 -1.40 -9.34 -4.37
C MET A 36 -1.69 -8.48 -5.60
N PRO A 37 -1.78 -9.01 -6.84
CA PRO A 37 -2.10 -8.15 -7.98
C PRO A 37 -3.42 -7.40 -7.80
N ARG A 38 -4.44 -8.05 -7.26
CA ARG A 38 -5.74 -7.41 -6.99
C ARG A 38 -5.65 -6.39 -5.86
N VAL A 39 -4.91 -6.72 -4.82
CA VAL A 39 -4.71 -5.81 -3.70
C VAL A 39 -3.97 -4.56 -4.17
N ILE A 40 -2.93 -4.73 -4.96
CA ILE A 40 -2.17 -3.61 -5.51
C ILE A 40 -3.05 -2.72 -6.37
N ASP A 41 -3.88 -3.30 -7.24
CA ASP A 41 -4.80 -2.53 -8.06
C ASP A 41 -5.77 -1.70 -7.22
N ASN A 42 -6.38 -2.32 -6.22
CA ASN A 42 -7.29 -1.63 -5.31
C ASN A 42 -6.58 -0.52 -4.54
N PHE A 43 -5.37 -0.79 -4.09
CA PHE A 43 -4.60 0.18 -3.33
C PHE A 43 -4.17 1.36 -4.21
N GLN A 44 -3.80 1.10 -5.46
CA GLN A 44 -3.46 2.15 -6.41
C GLN A 44 -4.66 3.08 -6.67
N THR A 45 -5.85 2.51 -6.79
CA THR A 45 -7.07 3.30 -6.94
C THR A 45 -7.29 4.20 -5.72
N TYR A 46 -7.10 3.66 -4.53
CA TYR A 46 -7.17 4.42 -3.29
C TYR A 46 -6.15 5.56 -3.28
N LEU A 47 -4.90 5.27 -3.66
CA LEU A 47 -3.83 6.27 -3.65
C LEU A 47 -4.09 7.41 -4.64
N ARG A 48 -4.73 7.13 -5.76
CA ARG A 48 -5.04 8.18 -6.76
C ARG A 48 -6.02 9.22 -6.24
N GLU A 49 -6.82 8.86 -5.25
CA GLU A 49 -7.78 9.77 -4.63
C GLU A 49 -7.12 10.65 -3.58
N LEU A 50 -5.91 10.31 -3.15
CA LEU A 50 -5.17 11.09 -2.17
C LEU A 50 -4.43 12.24 -2.83
N ARG A 51 -4.26 13.32 -2.08
CA ARG A 51 -3.43 14.44 -2.46
C ARG A 51 -2.04 14.27 -1.88
N THR A 52 -1.06 14.92 -2.51
CA THR A 52 0.32 14.91 -1.99
C THR A 52 0.37 15.36 -0.53
N GLU A 53 -0.45 16.34 -0.18
CA GLU A 53 -0.52 16.88 1.17
C GLU A 53 -0.94 15.83 2.21
N ASP A 54 -1.77 14.88 1.82
CA ASP A 54 -2.24 13.82 2.71
C ASP A 54 -1.13 12.86 3.11
N LEU A 55 -0.05 12.82 2.32
CA LEU A 55 1.07 11.90 2.53
C LEU A 55 2.22 12.52 3.30
N ARG A 56 2.10 13.80 3.67
CA ARG A 56 3.16 14.46 4.41
C ARG A 56 3.13 14.08 5.87
N GLY A 57 4.32 13.86 6.42
CA GLY A 57 4.51 13.54 7.81
C GLY A 57 4.30 12.09 8.14
N SER A 58 4.63 11.75 9.38
CA SER A 58 4.58 10.36 9.86
C SER A 58 3.15 9.84 9.98
N ALA A 59 2.18 10.71 10.24
CA ALA A 59 0.79 10.32 10.34
C ALA A 59 0.23 9.81 9.00
N GLY A 60 0.59 10.48 7.89
CA GLY A 60 0.18 10.04 6.56
C GLY A 60 0.75 8.67 6.20
N MET A 61 2.03 8.45 6.49
CA MET A 61 2.69 7.16 6.28
C MET A 61 2.01 6.05 7.09
N TYR A 62 1.71 6.34 8.35
CA TYR A 62 1.04 5.39 9.22
C TYR A 62 -0.32 4.99 8.69
N LEU A 63 -1.12 5.96 8.25
CA LEU A 63 -2.44 5.70 7.70
C LEU A 63 -2.38 4.85 6.43
N LEU A 64 -1.42 5.11 5.55
CA LEU A 64 -1.24 4.31 4.34
C LEU A 64 -0.89 2.86 4.67
N ARG A 65 0.01 2.67 5.63
CA ARG A 65 0.42 1.33 6.05
C ARG A 65 -0.77 0.55 6.64
N GLU A 66 -1.55 1.19 7.49
CA GLU A 66 -2.72 0.57 8.10
C GLU A 66 -3.78 0.23 7.06
N GLU A 67 -4.01 1.13 6.10
CA GLU A 67 -4.97 0.89 5.02
C GLU A 67 -4.55 -0.32 4.17
N LEU A 68 -3.28 -0.39 3.79
CA LEU A 68 -2.77 -1.50 3.01
C LEU A 68 -2.85 -2.81 3.80
N PHE A 69 -2.48 -2.77 5.07
CA PHE A 69 -2.56 -3.95 5.94
C PHE A 69 -4.00 -4.47 6.00
N THR A 70 -4.97 -3.59 6.18
CA THR A 70 -6.38 -3.97 6.25
C THR A 70 -6.85 -4.61 4.94
N ARG A 71 -6.49 -4.00 3.80
CA ARG A 71 -6.89 -4.52 2.48
C ARG A 71 -6.30 -5.90 2.22
N ILE A 72 -5.02 -6.09 2.54
CA ILE A 72 -4.38 -7.40 2.38
C ILE A 72 -5.01 -8.43 3.30
N SER A 73 -5.23 -8.08 4.56
CA SER A 73 -5.79 -9.00 5.55
C SER A 73 -7.17 -9.48 5.16
N VAL A 74 -8.01 -8.60 4.66
CA VAL A 74 -9.37 -8.96 4.23
C VAL A 74 -9.32 -9.86 2.99
N ALA A 75 -8.50 -9.50 2.01
CA ALA A 75 -8.42 -10.24 0.75
C ALA A 75 -7.75 -11.60 0.92
N ALA A 76 -6.86 -11.74 1.89
CA ALA A 76 -6.09 -12.96 2.09
C ALA A 76 -6.80 -14.01 2.94
N LYS A 77 -7.88 -13.66 3.63
CA LYS A 77 -8.56 -14.60 4.53
C LYS A 77 -8.82 -15.94 3.87
N PRO A 78 -8.63 -17.05 4.55
CA PRO A 78 -8.20 -17.22 5.95
C PRO A 78 -6.69 -17.12 6.20
N ALA A 79 -5.87 -16.85 5.17
CA ALA A 79 -4.46 -16.62 5.36
C ALA A 79 -4.22 -15.33 6.16
N LYS A 80 -3.09 -15.27 6.88
CA LYS A 80 -2.79 -14.15 7.77
C LYS A 80 -1.48 -13.48 7.38
N VAL A 81 -1.50 -12.16 7.37
CA VAL A 81 -0.30 -11.32 7.24
C VAL A 81 0.00 -10.75 8.61
N SER A 82 1.26 -10.91 9.06
CA SER A 82 1.67 -10.43 10.38
C SER A 82 1.95 -8.94 10.39
N ALA A 83 2.56 -8.43 9.33
CA ALA A 83 2.91 -7.01 9.24
C ALA A 83 3.13 -6.57 7.80
N VAL A 84 2.96 -5.29 7.57
CA VAL A 84 3.30 -4.61 6.31
C VAL A 84 4.36 -3.57 6.63
N LEU A 85 5.48 -3.62 5.91
CA LEU A 85 6.58 -2.69 6.09
C LEU A 85 6.79 -1.88 4.81
N PHE A 86 6.83 -0.57 4.94
CA PHE A 86 7.20 0.30 3.82
C PHE A 86 8.71 0.50 3.86
N LYS A 87 9.42 -0.07 2.88
CA LYS A 87 10.87 0.02 2.79
C LYS A 87 11.32 1.29 2.08
N GLU A 88 10.50 1.79 1.19
CA GLU A 88 10.80 3.00 0.43
C GLU A 88 9.51 3.70 0.08
N MET A 89 9.49 5.00 0.26
CA MET A 89 8.40 5.84 -0.22
C MET A 89 8.99 7.16 -0.72
N LEU A 90 8.87 7.37 -2.02
CA LEU A 90 9.38 8.57 -2.68
C LEU A 90 8.22 9.27 -3.39
N VAL A 91 8.12 10.57 -3.17
CA VAL A 91 7.19 11.43 -3.88
C VAL A 91 8.00 12.33 -4.81
N GLN A 92 7.74 12.22 -6.09
CA GLN A 92 8.45 12.97 -7.11
C GLN A 92 7.54 13.99 -7.79
#